data_57f1fb0fa2d5c2402c80c96e3041d84a
#
_entry.id   57f1fb0fa2d5c2402c80c96e3041d84a
#
_cell.length_a   1.000
_cell.length_b   1.000
_cell.length_c   1.000
_cell.angle_alpha   90.00
_cell.angle_beta   90.00
_cell.angle_gamma   90.00
#
_symmetry.space_group_name_H-M   'P 1'
#
loop_
_entity.id
_entity.type
_entity.pdbx_description
1 polymer ?
#
loop_
_entity_poly.entity_id
_entity_poly.type
_entity_poly.pdbx_seq_one_letter_code
_entity_poly.pdbx_strand_id
1 'polypeptide(L)'
;MGFPNIPDNEIEVIKNHVAEIFIIADMGGLQHFQMRVVFAGAIPFNDFMPASIAKTLSVLQGEKPVLIVTEGTAKLDNHKYKSLFHIKAKMIPYDEVEAYVGHAPGGVCPFGVNEGVAVYLDESLRKFDTVYPAAGNGHTAVKLTLQELEVAAGAEGWVDVCKEPEGE
;
A
#
# COMPACT_ATOMS: atom_id res chain seq x y z
N MET A 1 0.15 14.43 13.40
CA MET A 1 -0.11 15.52 12.45
C MET A 1 -1.51 15.38 11.92
N GLY A 2 -2.38 16.35 12.15
CA GLY A 2 -3.72 16.37 11.58
C GLY A 2 -3.63 16.61 10.07
N PHE A 3 -4.43 15.90 9.30
CA PHE A 3 -4.67 16.25 7.89
C PHE A 3 -5.18 17.68 7.79
N PRO A 4 -4.82 18.45 6.75
CA PRO A 4 -5.39 19.77 6.54
C PRO A 4 -6.92 19.63 6.49
N ASN A 5 -7.58 20.54 7.22
CA ASN A 5 -9.03 20.56 7.30
C ASN A 5 -9.60 20.90 5.93
N ILE A 6 -10.07 19.88 5.21
CA ILE A 6 -10.74 20.08 3.92
C ILE A 6 -12.18 20.48 4.23
N PRO A 7 -12.66 21.63 3.74
CA PRO A 7 -14.04 22.05 3.97
C PRO A 7 -15.05 21.02 3.46
N ASP A 8 -16.12 20.80 4.22
CA ASP A 8 -17.15 19.79 3.90
C ASP A 8 -17.77 19.94 2.50
N ASN A 9 -17.84 21.18 1.99
CA ASN A 9 -18.32 21.47 0.63
C ASN A 9 -17.37 20.98 -0.48
N GLU A 10 -16.07 20.88 -0.20
CA GLU A 10 -15.11 20.32 -1.15
C GLU A 10 -15.15 18.79 -1.15
N ILE A 11 -15.47 18.17 -0.01
CA ILE A 11 -15.65 16.73 0.10
C ILE A 11 -16.85 16.26 -0.74
N GLU A 12 -17.90 17.05 -0.85
CA GLU A 12 -19.10 16.68 -1.62
C GLU A 12 -18.90 16.81 -3.13
N VAL A 13 -18.11 17.78 -3.57
CA VAL A 13 -17.67 17.90 -4.98
C VAL A 13 -16.78 16.73 -5.37
N ILE A 14 -15.98 16.24 -4.45
CA ILE A 14 -15.05 15.12 -4.63
C ILE A 14 -15.81 13.78 -4.80
N LYS A 15 -16.97 13.63 -4.14
CA LYS A 15 -17.80 12.41 -4.27
C LYS A 15 -18.44 12.24 -5.65
N ASN A 16 -18.55 13.28 -6.42
CA ASN A 16 -19.27 13.29 -7.70
C ASN A 16 -18.38 13.45 -8.95
N HIS A 17 -17.10 13.74 -8.77
CA HIS A 17 -16.14 13.87 -9.87
C HIS A 17 -14.84 13.17 -9.49
N VAL A 18 -14.12 12.67 -10.49
CA VAL A 18 -12.74 12.17 -10.32
C VAL A 18 -11.90 13.32 -9.77
N ALA A 19 -11.82 13.45 -8.47
CA ALA A 19 -11.02 14.46 -7.82
C ALA A 19 -9.67 13.88 -7.44
N GLU A 20 -8.66 14.39 -8.05
CA GLU A 20 -7.29 14.22 -7.58
C GLU A 20 -7.11 15.17 -6.38
N ILE A 21 -7.12 14.64 -5.17
CA ILE A 21 -6.73 15.44 -4.00
C ILE A 21 -5.21 15.43 -3.92
N PHE A 22 -4.64 16.61 -4.01
CA PHE A 22 -3.23 16.80 -3.79
C PHE A 22 -2.99 17.01 -2.29
N ILE A 23 -2.44 16.00 -1.63
CA ILE A 23 -1.93 16.16 -0.27
C ILE A 23 -0.44 16.50 -0.41
N ILE A 24 -0.09 17.75 -0.10
CA ILE A 24 1.30 18.16 0.02
C ILE A 24 1.73 17.79 1.44
N ALA A 25 2.45 16.69 1.57
CA ALA A 25 3.10 16.35 2.83
C ALA A 25 4.53 16.91 2.81
N ASP A 26 4.83 17.79 3.74
CA ASP A 26 6.21 18.20 4.01
C ASP A 26 6.89 17.09 4.82
N MET A 27 7.65 16.26 4.12
CA MET A 27 8.41 15.16 4.70
C MET A 27 9.87 15.57 4.91
N GLY A 28 10.07 16.69 5.61
CA GLY A 28 11.36 17.09 6.17
C GLY A 28 12.56 16.97 5.21
N GLY A 29 12.65 17.84 4.22
CA GLY A 29 13.84 17.97 3.37
C GLY A 29 13.76 17.31 2.00
N LEU A 30 12.68 16.62 1.66
CA LEU A 30 12.40 16.18 0.30
C LEU A 30 11.56 17.27 -0.41
N GLN A 31 12.07 17.74 -1.53
CA GLN A 31 11.38 18.76 -2.31
C GLN A 31 10.02 18.22 -2.80
N HIS A 32 8.94 18.78 -2.29
CA HIS A 32 7.56 18.64 -2.77
C HIS A 32 7.15 17.22 -3.19
N PHE A 33 6.80 16.41 -2.20
CA PHE A 33 6.12 15.14 -2.43
C PHE A 33 4.62 15.43 -2.71
N GLN A 34 4.16 15.12 -3.90
CA GLN A 34 2.78 15.31 -4.29
C GLN A 34 2.05 13.96 -4.33
N MET A 35 1.25 13.69 -3.31
CA MET A 35 0.44 12.48 -3.25
C MET A 35 -0.94 12.76 -3.85
N ARG A 36 -1.33 11.96 -4.84
CA ARG A 36 -2.64 12.03 -5.47
C ARG A 36 -3.54 10.95 -4.87
N VAL A 37 -4.53 11.33 -4.10
CA VAL A 37 -5.53 10.39 -3.58
C VAL A 37 -6.63 10.21 -4.61
N VAL A 38 -6.83 8.98 -5.03
CA VAL A 38 -7.87 8.60 -5.97
C VAL A 38 -8.92 7.79 -5.20
N PHE A 39 -10.16 8.24 -5.23
CA PHE A 39 -11.25 7.48 -4.60
C PHE A 39 -11.69 6.33 -5.52
N ALA A 40 -11.54 5.11 -5.07
CA ALA A 40 -11.85 3.91 -5.84
C ALA A 40 -13.33 3.82 -6.30
N GLY A 41 -14.24 4.55 -5.64
CA GLY A 41 -15.66 4.63 -6.05
C GLY A 41 -15.96 5.61 -7.19
N ALA A 42 -14.99 6.45 -7.57
CA ALA A 42 -15.16 7.48 -8.60
C ALA A 42 -14.55 7.11 -9.95
N ILE A 43 -13.75 6.06 -10.00
CA ILE A 43 -13.11 5.59 -11.23
C ILE A 43 -13.81 4.31 -11.68
N PRO A 44 -14.30 4.24 -12.92
CA PRO A 44 -14.81 2.99 -13.45
C PRO A 44 -13.76 1.89 -13.31
N PHE A 45 -14.13 0.79 -12.68
CA PHE A 45 -13.23 -0.35 -12.40
C PHE A 45 -12.54 -0.90 -13.67
N ASN A 46 -13.07 -0.54 -14.83
CA ASN A 46 -12.55 -0.94 -16.14
C ASN A 46 -11.25 -0.25 -16.56
N ASP A 47 -10.88 0.85 -15.90
CA ASP A 47 -9.67 1.61 -16.24
C ASP A 47 -8.45 1.19 -15.39
N PHE A 48 -8.67 0.33 -14.39
CA PHE A 48 -7.59 -0.23 -13.60
C PHE A 48 -7.22 -1.63 -14.08
N MET A 49 -5.98 -1.82 -14.44
CA MET A 49 -5.44 -3.18 -14.52
C MET A 49 -5.34 -3.73 -13.08
N PRO A 50 -5.98 -4.86 -12.76
CA PRO A 50 -5.94 -5.42 -11.40
C PRO A 50 -4.54 -5.57 -10.83
N ALA A 51 -3.57 -5.84 -11.70
CA ALA A 51 -2.18 -5.99 -11.32
C ALA A 51 -1.52 -4.66 -10.87
N SER A 52 -1.96 -3.49 -11.38
CA SER A 52 -1.42 -2.18 -10.97
C SER A 52 -1.90 -1.71 -9.60
N ILE A 53 -2.92 -2.36 -9.03
CA ILE A 53 -3.30 -2.19 -7.64
C ILE A 53 -2.19 -2.76 -6.77
N ALA A 54 -1.55 -1.92 -5.97
CA ALA A 54 -0.53 -2.39 -5.05
C ALA A 54 -1.19 -2.94 -3.78
N LYS A 55 -1.18 -4.25 -3.66
CA LYS A 55 -1.73 -4.96 -2.51
C LYS A 55 -0.70 -5.02 -1.39
N THR A 56 -1.13 -4.80 -0.16
CA THR A 56 -0.28 -4.92 1.02
C THR A 56 -0.60 -6.21 1.77
N LEU A 57 0.37 -7.09 1.83
CA LEU A 57 0.30 -8.33 2.61
C LEU A 57 0.85 -8.08 4.01
N SER A 58 0.13 -8.55 5.02
CA SER A 58 0.53 -8.45 6.43
C SER A 58 0.92 -9.81 6.97
N VAL A 59 2.17 -9.94 7.36
CA VAL A 59 2.74 -11.19 7.84
C VAL A 59 3.48 -10.99 9.16
N LEU A 60 3.60 -12.06 9.95
CA LEU A 60 4.49 -12.13 11.09
C LEU A 60 5.79 -12.82 10.68
N GLN A 61 6.88 -12.18 11.00
CA GLN A 61 8.23 -12.73 10.96
C GLN A 61 8.66 -13.06 12.39
N GLY A 62 8.35 -14.26 12.84
CA GLY A 62 8.35 -14.55 14.26
C GLY A 62 7.20 -13.79 14.95
N GLU A 63 7.53 -12.84 15.81
CA GLU A 63 6.57 -11.96 16.49
C GLU A 63 6.52 -10.55 15.89
N LYS A 64 7.35 -10.24 14.90
CA LYS A 64 7.41 -8.92 14.29
C LYS A 64 6.44 -8.81 13.11
N PRO A 65 5.58 -7.79 13.09
CA PRO A 65 4.74 -7.52 11.94
C PRO A 65 5.58 -6.96 10.78
N VAL A 66 5.34 -7.49 9.59
CA VAL A 66 5.98 -7.06 8.35
C VAL A 66 4.92 -6.86 7.29
N LEU A 67 5.00 -5.76 6.57
CA LEU A 67 4.17 -5.48 5.40
C LEU A 67 4.99 -5.68 4.13
N ILE A 68 4.38 -6.36 3.16
CA ILE A 68 4.94 -6.54 1.83
C ILE A 68 3.96 -5.97 0.82
N VAL A 69 4.39 -4.93 0.13
CA VAL A 69 3.60 -4.32 -0.94
C VAL A 69 3.95 -5.02 -2.24
N THR A 70 2.96 -5.62 -2.87
CA THR A 70 3.12 -6.42 -4.08
C THR A 70 2.09 -6.03 -5.13
N GLU A 71 2.30 -6.42 -6.36
CA GLU A 71 1.29 -6.24 -7.39
C GLU A 71 -0.01 -6.98 -7.06
N GLY A 72 -1.14 -6.50 -7.57
CA GLY A 72 -2.48 -6.88 -7.09
C GLY A 72 -2.84 -8.36 -7.25
N THR A 73 -2.26 -9.05 -8.21
CA THR A 73 -2.54 -10.47 -8.50
C THR A 73 -1.52 -11.43 -7.90
N ALA A 74 -0.34 -10.95 -7.52
CA ALA A 74 0.70 -11.78 -6.94
C ALA A 74 0.32 -12.38 -5.59
N LYS A 75 0.93 -13.51 -5.28
CA LYS A 75 0.75 -14.21 -4.00
C LYS A 75 2.10 -14.38 -3.33
N LEU A 76 2.10 -14.40 -2.01
CA LEU A 76 3.30 -14.70 -1.25
C LEU A 76 3.81 -16.11 -1.60
N ASP A 77 5.09 -16.20 -1.93
CA ASP A 77 5.79 -17.47 -2.10
C ASP A 77 6.59 -17.78 -0.83
N ASN A 78 6.13 -18.75 -0.09
CA ASN A 78 6.74 -19.13 1.19
C ASN A 78 8.17 -19.69 1.04
N HIS A 79 8.50 -20.24 -0.12
CA HIS A 79 9.84 -20.75 -0.38
C HIS A 79 10.81 -19.59 -0.59
N LYS A 80 10.46 -18.62 -1.44
CA LYS A 80 11.23 -17.40 -1.65
C LYS A 80 11.38 -16.63 -0.34
N TYR A 81 10.28 -16.45 0.40
CA TYR A 81 10.29 -15.74 1.68
C TYR A 81 11.25 -16.37 2.68
N LYS A 82 11.15 -17.70 2.85
CA LYS A 82 12.03 -18.45 3.74
C LYS A 82 13.50 -18.41 3.29
N SER A 83 13.74 -18.43 1.99
CA SER A 83 15.10 -18.35 1.45
C SER A 83 15.75 -17.01 1.76
N LEU A 84 14.98 -15.92 1.72
CA LEU A 84 15.48 -14.57 1.98
C LEU A 84 15.59 -14.25 3.46
N PHE A 85 14.55 -14.53 4.22
CA PHE A 85 14.45 -14.12 5.63
C PHE A 85 14.82 -15.24 6.63
N HIS A 86 15.07 -16.46 6.14
CA HIS A 86 15.41 -17.64 6.94
C HIS A 86 14.34 -18.07 7.96
N ILE A 87 13.12 -17.55 7.81
CA ILE A 87 11.95 -17.85 8.63
C ILE A 87 10.71 -17.94 7.74
N LYS A 88 9.73 -18.75 8.14
CA LYS A 88 8.45 -18.79 7.43
C LYS A 88 7.62 -17.55 7.71
N ALA A 89 6.99 -17.01 6.67
CA ALA A 89 5.94 -16.02 6.83
C ALA A 89 4.68 -16.70 7.41
N LYS A 90 4.07 -16.04 8.38
CA LYS A 90 2.75 -16.39 8.89
C LYS A 90 1.82 -15.20 8.64
N MET A 91 0.73 -15.41 7.92
CA MET A 91 -0.26 -14.34 7.74
C MET A 91 -0.79 -13.91 9.10
N ILE A 92 -0.92 -12.60 9.31
CA ILE A 92 -1.55 -12.07 10.52
C ILE A 92 -3.05 -12.42 10.46
N PRO A 93 -3.64 -12.99 11.52
CA PRO A 93 -5.07 -13.26 11.57
C PRO A 93 -5.89 -11.98 11.33
N TYR A 94 -7.02 -12.10 10.65
CA TYR A 94 -7.88 -10.99 10.26
C TYR A 94 -8.26 -10.08 11.43
N ASP A 95 -8.59 -10.65 12.57
CA ASP A 95 -8.99 -9.96 13.79
C ASP A 95 -7.82 -9.33 14.57
N GLU A 96 -6.58 -9.68 14.23
CA GLU A 96 -5.38 -9.16 14.88
C GLU A 96 -4.64 -8.10 14.05
N VAL A 97 -4.96 -7.97 12.75
CA VAL A 97 -4.25 -7.10 11.81
C VAL A 97 -4.19 -5.65 12.31
N GLU A 98 -5.32 -5.10 12.76
CA GLU A 98 -5.37 -3.70 13.21
C GLU A 98 -4.49 -3.44 14.43
N ALA A 99 -4.44 -4.38 15.36
CA ALA A 99 -3.60 -4.26 16.55
C ALA A 99 -2.10 -4.28 16.21
N TYR A 100 -1.70 -5.11 15.24
CA TYR A 100 -0.30 -5.20 14.82
C TYR A 100 0.13 -4.03 13.92
N VAL A 101 -0.70 -3.65 12.98
CA VAL A 101 -0.31 -2.78 11.85
C VAL A 101 -0.83 -1.36 11.98
N GLY A 102 -1.98 -1.17 12.63
CA GLY A 102 -2.63 0.13 12.79
C GLY A 102 -3.70 0.44 11.73
N HIS A 103 -4.00 -0.51 10.85
CA HIS A 103 -5.07 -0.41 9.84
C HIS A 103 -6.01 -1.58 9.96
N ALA A 104 -7.32 -1.31 9.85
CA ALA A 104 -8.34 -2.34 9.80
C ALA A 104 -8.18 -3.23 8.55
N PRO A 105 -8.57 -4.50 8.64
CA PRO A 105 -8.60 -5.38 7.47
C PRO A 105 -9.42 -4.78 6.32
N GLY A 106 -8.92 -4.93 5.11
CA GLY A 106 -9.47 -4.28 3.90
C GLY A 106 -8.93 -2.88 3.61
N GLY A 107 -8.33 -2.22 4.61
CA GLY A 107 -7.68 -0.91 4.47
C GLY A 107 -6.19 -0.92 4.76
N VAL A 108 -5.58 -2.09 4.91
CA VAL A 108 -4.14 -2.19 5.18
C VAL A 108 -3.35 -1.55 4.05
N CYS A 109 -2.52 -0.59 4.42
CA CYS A 109 -1.64 0.12 3.51
C CYS A 109 -0.27 0.33 4.16
N PRO A 110 0.77 0.67 3.39
CA PRO A 110 2.11 0.82 3.93
C PRO A 110 2.36 2.17 4.61
N PHE A 111 1.34 3.03 4.75
CA PHE A 111 1.46 4.39 5.28
C PHE A 111 0.93 4.49 6.70
N GLY A 112 1.59 5.30 7.53
CA GLY A 112 1.13 5.58 8.89
C GLY A 112 0.96 4.32 9.74
N VAL A 113 1.80 3.32 9.56
CA VAL A 113 1.79 2.06 10.30
C VAL A 113 2.30 2.23 11.72
N ASN A 114 1.95 1.29 12.59
CA ASN A 114 2.46 1.28 13.97
C ASN A 114 3.99 1.22 14.02
N GLU A 115 4.56 1.74 15.08
CA GLU A 115 5.99 1.64 15.33
C GLU A 115 6.43 0.16 15.38
N GLY A 116 7.58 -0.13 14.78
CA GLY A 116 8.14 -1.48 14.72
C GLY A 116 7.65 -2.33 13.54
N VAL A 117 6.69 -1.85 12.75
CA VAL A 117 6.26 -2.52 11.50
C VAL A 117 7.27 -2.23 10.40
N ALA A 118 7.90 -3.28 9.87
CA ALA A 118 8.77 -3.17 8.71
C ALA A 118 7.96 -3.21 7.41
N VAL A 119 8.31 -2.38 6.43
CA VAL A 119 7.68 -2.34 5.12
C VAL A 119 8.70 -2.68 4.04
N TYR A 120 8.38 -3.64 3.19
CA TYR A 120 9.15 -4.00 2.00
C TYR A 120 8.31 -3.88 0.74
N LEU A 121 8.96 -3.53 -0.37
CA LEU A 121 8.35 -3.53 -1.69
C LEU A 121 8.79 -4.77 -2.46
N ASP A 122 7.85 -5.47 -3.06
CA ASP A 122 8.16 -6.67 -3.85
C ASP A 122 8.54 -6.31 -5.29
N GLU A 123 9.50 -7.03 -5.84
CA GLU A 123 10.01 -6.83 -7.20
C GLU A 123 8.91 -6.93 -8.28
N SER A 124 7.79 -7.60 -8.00
CA SER A 124 6.63 -7.66 -8.90
C SER A 124 6.04 -6.30 -9.24
N LEU A 125 6.26 -5.27 -8.40
CA LEU A 125 5.81 -3.90 -8.68
C LEU A 125 6.61 -3.21 -9.78
N ARG A 126 7.84 -3.64 -10.05
CA ARG A 126 8.75 -2.93 -10.97
C ARG A 126 8.32 -2.94 -12.43
N LYS A 127 7.33 -3.74 -12.79
CA LYS A 127 6.73 -3.73 -14.13
C LYS A 127 5.78 -2.56 -14.39
N PHE A 128 5.47 -1.78 -13.36
CA PHE A 128 4.59 -0.62 -13.45
C PHE A 128 5.35 0.68 -13.20
N ASP A 129 5.02 1.74 -13.93
CA ASP A 129 5.53 3.09 -13.67
C ASP A 129 4.78 3.74 -12.50
N THR A 130 3.49 3.46 -12.40
CA THR A 130 2.60 3.92 -11.34
C THR A 130 1.77 2.78 -10.77
N VAL A 131 1.51 2.86 -9.47
CA VAL A 131 0.74 1.87 -8.72
C VAL A 131 -0.30 2.54 -7.83
N TYR A 132 -1.28 1.75 -7.39
CA TYR A 132 -2.43 2.23 -6.61
C TYR A 132 -2.56 1.44 -5.29
N PRO A 133 -1.77 1.76 -4.26
CA PRO A 133 -1.96 1.18 -2.93
C PRO A 133 -3.20 1.75 -2.26
N ALA A 134 -3.78 0.98 -1.32
CA ALA A 134 -4.84 1.47 -0.45
C ALA A 134 -4.36 2.67 0.39
N ALA A 135 -5.28 3.50 0.82
CA ALA A 135 -5.02 4.71 1.59
C ALA A 135 -5.70 4.69 2.97
N GLY A 136 -5.68 3.55 3.65
CA GLY A 136 -6.18 3.38 5.01
C GLY A 136 -7.61 2.85 5.13
N ASN A 137 -8.34 2.71 4.03
CA ASN A 137 -9.65 2.06 3.99
C ASN A 137 -9.88 1.34 2.66
N GLY A 138 -10.92 0.53 2.58
CA GLY A 138 -11.25 -0.27 1.39
C GLY A 138 -11.80 0.50 0.19
N HIS A 139 -11.97 1.83 0.30
CA HIS A 139 -12.61 2.67 -0.71
C HIS A 139 -11.70 3.76 -1.26
N THR A 140 -10.50 3.90 -0.74
CA THR A 140 -9.52 4.91 -1.16
C THR A 140 -8.23 4.26 -1.61
N ALA A 141 -7.65 4.82 -2.66
CA ALA A 141 -6.34 4.44 -3.15
C ALA A 141 -5.50 5.69 -3.46
N VAL A 142 -4.20 5.54 -3.41
CA VAL A 142 -3.25 6.61 -3.76
C VAL A 142 -2.58 6.24 -5.05
N LYS A 143 -2.47 7.18 -5.99
CA LYS A 143 -1.68 7.01 -7.20
C LYS A 143 -0.25 7.48 -6.96
N LEU A 144 0.70 6.59 -7.03
CA LEU A 144 2.13 6.86 -6.78
C LEU A 144 3.01 6.26 -7.87
N THR A 145 4.12 6.93 -8.15
CA THR A 145 5.26 6.28 -8.81
C THR A 145 5.92 5.32 -7.82
N LEU A 146 6.73 4.39 -8.31
CA LEU A 146 7.45 3.47 -7.42
C LEU A 146 8.40 4.21 -6.48
N GLN A 147 9.05 5.26 -6.96
CA GLN A 147 9.93 6.08 -6.13
C GLN A 147 9.17 6.82 -5.02
N GLU A 148 8.01 7.38 -5.34
CA GLU A 148 7.13 8.00 -4.35
C GLU A 148 6.62 7.00 -3.33
N LEU A 149 6.24 5.80 -3.76
CA LEU A 149 5.83 4.71 -2.88
C LEU A 149 6.94 4.31 -1.91
N GLU A 150 8.16 4.13 -2.40
CA GLU A 150 9.31 3.75 -1.58
C GLU A 150 9.56 4.76 -0.46
N VAL A 151 9.51 6.05 -0.78
CA VAL A 151 9.71 7.14 0.18
C VAL A 151 8.52 7.25 1.13
N ALA A 152 7.29 7.28 0.62
CA ALA A 152 6.09 7.47 1.44
C ALA A 152 5.83 6.30 2.41
N ALA A 153 6.16 5.09 1.99
CA ALA A 153 6.04 3.90 2.83
C ALA A 153 7.16 3.77 3.86
N GLY A 154 8.24 4.55 3.73
CA GLY A 154 9.44 4.33 4.52
C GLY A 154 9.98 2.91 4.34
N ALA A 155 9.96 2.41 3.10
CA ALA A 155 10.34 1.05 2.80
C ALA A 155 11.78 0.75 3.18
N GLU A 156 12.00 -0.39 3.83
CA GLU A 156 13.34 -0.83 4.21
C GLU A 156 14.14 -1.38 3.02
N GLY A 157 13.45 -1.80 1.98
CA GLY A 157 14.09 -2.27 0.76
C GLY A 157 13.13 -3.00 -0.19
N TRP A 158 13.69 -3.51 -1.27
CA TRP A 158 13.02 -4.32 -2.26
C TRP A 158 13.32 -5.80 -2.03
N VAL A 159 12.31 -6.64 -2.20
CA VAL A 159 12.40 -8.09 -1.99
C VAL A 159 11.73 -8.84 -3.12
N ASP A 160 12.18 -10.05 -3.40
CA ASP A 160 11.52 -10.99 -4.31
C ASP A 160 10.97 -12.16 -3.49
N VAL A 161 9.75 -12.00 -3.00
CA VAL A 161 9.10 -12.99 -2.12
C VAL A 161 7.70 -13.36 -2.60
N CYS A 162 7.26 -12.79 -3.70
CA CYS A 162 5.97 -13.10 -4.30
C CYS A 162 6.14 -13.86 -5.62
N LYS A 163 5.07 -14.49 -6.05
CA LYS A 163 4.94 -15.12 -7.37
C LYS A 163 3.66 -14.64 -8.03
N GLU A 164 3.73 -14.51 -9.34
CA GLU A 164 2.55 -14.28 -10.16
C GLU A 164 1.62 -15.51 -10.09
N PRO A 165 0.30 -15.34 -10.23
CA PRO A 165 -0.59 -16.47 -10.41
C PRO A 165 -0.12 -17.25 -11.64
N GLU A 166 -0.04 -18.57 -11.49
CA GLU A 166 0.24 -19.45 -12.63
C GLU A 166 -0.84 -19.17 -13.69
N GLY A 167 -0.41 -18.76 -14.87
CA GLY A 167 -1.32 -18.47 -15.98
C GLY A 167 -2.16 -19.70 -16.31
N GLU A 168 -3.46 -19.48 -16.42
CA GLU A 168 -4.34 -20.50 -17.01
C GLU A 168 -3.97 -20.73 -18.47
#